data_3a678b5ccea78a535e5b6339664f7d33
#
_entry.id   3a678b5ccea78a535e5b6339664f7d33
#
_cell.length_a   1.000
_cell.length_b   1.000
_cell.length_c   1.000
_cell.angle_alpha   90.00
_cell.angle_beta   90.00
_cell.angle_gamma   90.00
#
_symmetry.space_group_name_H-M   'P 1'
#
loop_
_entity.id
_entity.type
_entity.pdbx_description
1 polymer ?
#
loop_
_entity_poly.entity_id
_entity_poly.type
_entity_poly.pdbx_seq_one_letter_code
_entity_poly.pdbx_strand_id
1 'polypeptide(L)'
;MSKAQNRGDAKPAKPELWQKSSYANLIRYVPSGVFFCRIRVRGVLIRKSLKTDVLSVARLRLADEEKKHRQAADRKVALQRGSKRMNFGDALELYRERLKNNAEIKSRTRDYYEQRIDALLKSWPGLNGINVQEISAQDCEAWAGRFKGSATAFNNTLLVLRFVLDICMENGVLYENPALRVSRRTVKPKELHLPDNDQFATLVATVEQAGGRFSKDCADLLRFLSFGGFRLGEAKHIAWKDCDFKREEIVVRGDPEEGTKNSQIRRVPMIGEMRQLLERLKAAAGEPDSDAKVMRVQECQQALNTATTKLNLPHLTHHDLRHLFATRCIESGVDIPTVSRWLGHKDGGALAMKVYGHLRNQHSKAMAQKVSFGVTQPAQPPPPNAVPKQGSPPANSPKSTAQK
;
A
#
# COMPACT_ATOMS: atom_id res chain seq x y z
N MET A 1 78.31 5.89 -35.21
CA MET A 1 77.40 6.77 -34.49
C MET A 1 75.96 6.48 -34.94
N SER A 2 75.26 5.66 -34.19
CA SER A 2 73.94 5.17 -34.53
C SER A 2 72.92 5.99 -33.78
N LYS A 3 71.95 6.58 -34.52
CA LYS A 3 70.80 7.31 -33.95
C LYS A 3 69.71 6.28 -33.53
N ALA A 4 69.46 6.15 -32.23
CA ALA A 4 68.37 5.45 -31.68
C ALA A 4 67.06 6.15 -32.00
N GLN A 5 66.13 5.48 -32.69
CA GLN A 5 64.72 5.88 -32.90
C GLN A 5 63.90 5.60 -31.64
N ASN A 6 63.38 6.63 -31.05
CA ASN A 6 62.47 6.60 -29.94
C ASN A 6 61.04 6.23 -30.48
N ARG A 7 60.56 5.02 -30.21
CA ARG A 7 59.17 4.61 -30.49
C ARG A 7 58.31 5.11 -29.35
N GLY A 8 57.54 6.15 -29.62
CA GLY A 8 56.54 6.63 -28.68
C GLY A 8 55.40 5.65 -28.54
N ASP A 9 55.12 5.20 -27.31
CA ASP A 9 53.99 4.38 -26.92
C ASP A 9 52.70 5.16 -27.15
N ALA A 10 51.90 4.72 -28.15
CA ALA A 10 50.54 5.22 -28.38
C ALA A 10 49.63 4.71 -27.27
N LYS A 11 49.13 5.62 -26.45
CA LYS A 11 48.05 5.30 -25.47
C LYS A 11 46.86 4.63 -26.20
N PRO A 12 46.29 3.53 -25.65
CA PRO A 12 45.12 2.90 -26.24
C PRO A 12 43.96 3.90 -26.27
N ALA A 13 43.35 4.05 -27.44
CA ALA A 13 42.20 4.90 -27.65
C ALA A 13 41.04 4.38 -26.77
N LYS A 14 40.39 5.27 -26.00
CA LYS A 14 39.21 4.92 -25.22
C LYS A 14 38.12 4.39 -26.17
N PRO A 15 37.46 3.28 -25.84
CA PRO A 15 36.42 2.75 -26.71
C PRO A 15 35.33 3.79 -26.94
N GLU A 16 35.00 4.07 -28.19
CA GLU A 16 33.93 4.97 -28.56
C GLU A 16 32.58 4.35 -28.14
N LEU A 17 31.96 4.89 -27.09
CA LEU A 17 30.69 4.45 -26.57
C LEU A 17 29.49 4.72 -27.51
N TRP A 18 29.70 5.61 -28.50
CA TRP A 18 28.66 6.08 -29.40
C TRP A 18 29.10 5.98 -30.86
N GLN A 19 28.35 5.28 -31.68
CA GLN A 19 28.56 5.15 -33.10
C GLN A 19 27.56 6.05 -33.84
N LYS A 20 28.06 6.85 -34.79
CA LYS A 20 27.23 7.63 -35.71
C LYS A 20 26.52 6.67 -36.67
N SER A 21 25.23 6.89 -36.93
CA SER A 21 24.53 6.20 -37.99
C SER A 21 24.63 6.97 -39.31
N SER A 22 24.22 6.34 -40.44
CA SER A 22 24.09 6.99 -41.74
C SER A 22 22.96 8.05 -41.79
N TYR A 23 22.13 8.13 -40.75
CA TYR A 23 21.02 9.09 -40.64
C TYR A 23 21.35 10.20 -39.68
N ALA A 24 21.03 11.44 -40.08
CA ALA A 24 21.17 12.60 -39.23
C ALA A 24 20.37 12.43 -37.94
N ASN A 25 20.86 12.96 -36.84
CA ASN A 25 20.20 12.94 -35.52
C ASN A 25 20.00 11.54 -34.89
N LEU A 26 20.57 10.47 -35.51
CA LEU A 26 20.49 9.12 -35.01
C LEU A 26 21.89 8.61 -34.63
N ILE A 27 22.06 8.15 -33.40
CA ILE A 27 23.29 7.55 -32.90
C ILE A 27 22.99 6.19 -32.25
N ARG A 28 23.96 5.28 -32.28
CA ARG A 28 23.87 3.96 -31.65
C ARG A 28 24.74 3.90 -30.42
N TYR A 29 24.19 3.40 -29.32
CA TYR A 29 24.98 3.11 -28.13
C TYR A 29 25.60 1.74 -28.26
N VAL A 30 26.92 1.69 -28.39
CA VAL A 30 27.66 0.48 -28.76
C VAL A 30 27.44 -0.67 -27.76
N PRO A 31 27.49 -0.46 -26.42
CA PRO A 31 27.36 -1.57 -25.48
C PRO A 31 26.01 -2.29 -25.51
N SER A 32 24.91 -1.61 -25.83
CA SER A 32 23.55 -2.21 -25.86
C SER A 32 22.98 -2.36 -27.28
N GLY A 33 23.66 -1.83 -28.30
CA GLY A 33 23.18 -1.81 -29.68
C GLY A 33 21.96 -0.92 -29.93
N VAL A 34 21.38 -0.30 -28.88
CA VAL A 34 20.15 0.48 -28.96
C VAL A 34 20.40 1.84 -29.62
N PHE A 35 19.46 2.27 -30.47
CA PHE A 35 19.50 3.58 -31.11
C PHE A 35 18.96 4.68 -30.18
N PHE A 36 19.55 5.87 -30.31
CA PHE A 36 19.18 7.08 -29.60
C PHE A 36 18.96 8.22 -30.60
N CYS A 37 17.95 9.05 -30.39
CA CYS A 37 17.86 10.33 -31.06
C CYS A 37 18.86 11.31 -30.42
N ARG A 38 19.50 12.17 -31.28
CA ARG A 38 20.38 13.27 -30.86
C ARG A 38 19.99 14.51 -31.66
N ILE A 39 18.93 15.16 -31.21
CA ILE A 39 18.33 16.31 -31.91
C ILE A 39 18.68 17.61 -31.16
N ARG A 40 18.82 18.70 -31.91
CA ARG A 40 18.98 20.05 -31.34
C ARG A 40 17.74 20.86 -31.68
N VAL A 41 16.98 21.26 -30.66
CA VAL A 41 15.79 22.07 -30.80
C VAL A 41 16.02 23.40 -30.10
N ARG A 42 16.02 24.50 -30.83
CA ARG A 42 16.27 25.85 -30.30
C ARG A 42 17.54 25.97 -29.43
N GLY A 43 18.61 25.35 -29.84
CA GLY A 43 19.89 25.37 -29.13
C GLY A 43 20.09 24.28 -28.07
N VAL A 44 19.00 23.67 -27.57
CA VAL A 44 19.05 22.61 -26.57
C VAL A 44 19.27 21.24 -27.23
N LEU A 45 20.34 20.55 -26.80
CA LEU A 45 20.62 19.19 -27.26
C LEU A 45 19.80 18.16 -26.47
N ILE A 46 18.98 17.40 -27.19
CA ILE A 46 18.15 16.34 -26.63
C ILE A 46 18.73 15.00 -27.08
N ARG A 47 19.02 14.12 -26.09
CA ARG A 47 19.42 12.73 -26.32
C ARG A 47 18.46 11.81 -25.62
N LYS A 48 17.75 10.95 -26.38
CA LYS A 48 16.73 10.04 -25.83
C LYS A 48 16.82 8.69 -26.51
N SER A 49 16.70 7.61 -25.72
CA SER A 49 16.64 6.25 -26.24
C SER A 49 15.38 6.05 -27.08
N LEU A 50 15.54 5.44 -28.24
CA LEU A 50 14.44 5.02 -29.10
C LEU A 50 13.96 3.59 -28.80
N LYS A 51 14.55 2.95 -27.77
CA LYS A 51 14.16 1.61 -27.26
C LYS A 51 14.09 0.55 -28.37
N THR A 52 15.02 0.57 -29.33
CA THR A 52 15.13 -0.40 -30.42
C THR A 52 16.56 -0.45 -30.93
N ASP A 53 16.99 -1.59 -31.38
CA ASP A 53 18.26 -1.89 -32.06
C ASP A 53 18.07 -2.08 -33.58
N VAL A 54 16.81 -2.03 -34.06
CA VAL A 54 16.42 -2.13 -35.47
C VAL A 54 16.42 -0.77 -36.12
N LEU A 55 17.23 -0.55 -37.15
CA LEU A 55 17.43 0.73 -37.80
C LEU A 55 16.15 1.32 -38.45
N SER A 56 15.35 0.48 -39.09
CA SER A 56 14.07 0.94 -39.71
C SER A 56 13.07 1.46 -38.68
N VAL A 57 12.95 0.75 -37.55
CA VAL A 57 12.08 1.17 -36.42
C VAL A 57 12.63 2.42 -35.76
N ALA A 58 13.97 2.53 -35.61
CA ALA A 58 14.62 3.69 -35.04
C ALA A 58 14.36 4.96 -35.89
N ARG A 59 14.32 4.84 -37.22
CA ARG A 59 13.98 5.96 -38.13
C ARG A 59 12.57 6.48 -37.93
N LEU A 60 11.59 5.58 -37.86
CA LEU A 60 10.19 5.95 -37.62
C LEU A 60 10.05 6.68 -36.28
N ARG A 61 10.61 6.11 -35.23
CA ARG A 61 10.57 6.70 -33.87
C ARG A 61 11.34 8.01 -33.79
N LEU A 62 12.42 8.18 -34.57
CA LEU A 62 13.16 9.43 -34.66
C LEU A 62 12.28 10.56 -35.22
N ALA A 63 11.55 10.31 -36.32
CA ALA A 63 10.64 11.29 -36.93
C ALA A 63 9.54 11.73 -35.94
N ASP A 64 8.97 10.78 -35.19
CA ASP A 64 7.97 11.08 -34.17
C ASP A 64 8.55 11.93 -33.02
N GLU A 65 9.73 11.60 -32.53
CA GLU A 65 10.39 12.36 -31.46
C GLU A 65 10.82 13.76 -31.97
N GLU A 66 11.29 13.90 -33.19
CA GLU A 66 11.60 15.22 -33.77
C GLU A 66 10.35 16.09 -33.90
N LYS A 67 9.26 15.53 -34.44
CA LYS A 67 7.97 16.23 -34.56
C LYS A 67 7.46 16.67 -33.20
N LYS A 68 7.49 15.76 -32.21
CA LYS A 68 7.06 16.02 -30.84
C LYS A 68 7.86 17.15 -30.20
N HIS A 69 9.19 17.14 -30.30
CA HIS A 69 10.04 18.15 -29.69
C HIS A 69 9.97 19.50 -30.42
N ARG A 70 9.80 19.52 -31.74
CA ARG A 70 9.58 20.77 -32.48
C ARG A 70 8.23 21.38 -32.16
N GLN A 71 7.14 20.61 -32.17
CA GLN A 71 5.80 21.07 -31.78
C GLN A 71 5.79 21.59 -30.34
N ALA A 72 6.47 20.90 -29.42
CA ALA A 72 6.61 21.34 -28.03
C ALA A 72 7.36 22.70 -27.94
N ALA A 73 8.44 22.87 -28.70
CA ALA A 73 9.19 24.12 -28.72
C ALA A 73 8.40 25.27 -29.34
N ASP A 74 7.61 25.01 -30.40
CA ASP A 74 6.76 26.01 -31.05
C ASP A 74 5.59 26.40 -30.15
N ARG A 75 4.98 25.42 -29.45
CA ARG A 75 3.96 25.66 -28.44
C ARG A 75 4.48 26.52 -27.29
N LYS A 76 5.70 26.27 -26.81
CA LYS A 76 6.35 27.09 -25.77
C LYS A 76 6.46 28.57 -26.19
N VAL A 77 6.84 28.84 -27.42
CA VAL A 77 6.96 30.22 -27.94
C VAL A 77 5.60 30.86 -28.18
N ALA A 78 4.63 30.10 -28.68
CA ALA A 78 3.25 30.58 -28.81
C ALA A 78 2.65 30.96 -27.45
N LEU A 79 2.88 30.15 -26.43
CA LEU A 79 2.49 30.43 -25.04
C LEU A 79 3.18 31.68 -24.46
N GLN A 80 4.47 31.88 -24.77
CA GLN A 80 5.19 33.07 -24.31
C GLN A 80 4.72 34.37 -25.01
N ARG A 81 4.19 34.28 -26.25
CA ARG A 81 3.70 35.43 -27.02
C ARG A 81 2.25 35.82 -26.74
N GLY A 82 1.42 34.92 -26.21
CA GLY A 82 -0.02 35.17 -26.00
C GLY A 82 -0.55 34.69 -24.65
N SER A 83 0.31 34.59 -23.62
CA SER A 83 -0.08 33.92 -22.39
C SER A 83 -1.09 34.72 -21.59
N LYS A 84 -2.23 34.10 -21.36
CA LYS A 84 -3.18 34.47 -20.33
C LYS A 84 -2.43 34.48 -18.99
N ARG A 85 -2.32 35.63 -18.33
CA ARG A 85 -1.78 35.68 -16.97
C ARG A 85 -2.73 34.93 -16.04
N MET A 86 -2.21 34.04 -15.24
CA MET A 86 -2.95 33.26 -14.26
C MET A 86 -2.14 33.21 -12.96
N ASN A 87 -2.74 33.59 -11.86
CA ASN A 87 -2.12 33.42 -10.56
C ASN A 87 -2.33 31.99 -10.06
N PHE A 88 -1.50 31.56 -9.13
CA PHE A 88 -1.63 30.24 -8.54
C PHE A 88 -3.00 30.04 -7.84
N GLY A 89 -3.55 31.11 -7.23
CA GLY A 89 -4.89 31.10 -6.64
C GLY A 89 -5.97 30.78 -7.66
N ASP A 90 -5.92 31.37 -8.88
CA ASP A 90 -6.88 31.08 -9.94
C ASP A 90 -6.81 29.62 -10.39
N ALA A 91 -5.60 29.10 -10.55
CA ALA A 91 -5.39 27.69 -10.86
C ALA A 91 -5.87 26.75 -9.76
N LEU A 92 -5.71 27.16 -8.51
CA LEU A 92 -6.18 26.42 -7.33
C LEU A 92 -7.70 26.31 -7.28
N GLU A 93 -8.43 27.41 -7.62
CA GLU A 93 -9.90 27.36 -7.73
C GLU A 93 -10.37 26.38 -8.82
N LEU A 94 -9.72 26.36 -9.98
CA LEU A 94 -10.00 25.37 -11.01
C LEU A 94 -9.76 23.93 -10.53
N TYR A 95 -8.73 23.72 -9.70
CA TYR A 95 -8.47 22.42 -9.08
C TYR A 95 -9.57 22.03 -8.08
N ARG A 96 -10.03 22.98 -7.24
CA ARG A 96 -11.14 22.78 -6.30
C ARG A 96 -12.44 22.43 -7.03
N GLU A 97 -12.76 23.14 -8.10
CA GLU A 97 -13.93 22.83 -8.94
C GLU A 97 -13.83 21.41 -9.52
N ARG A 98 -12.65 21.03 -10.02
CA ARG A 98 -12.40 19.66 -10.52
C ARG A 98 -12.60 18.61 -9.44
N LEU A 99 -12.09 18.84 -8.22
CA LEU A 99 -12.29 17.95 -7.08
C LEU A 99 -13.77 17.82 -6.70
N LYS A 100 -14.50 18.93 -6.73
CA LYS A 100 -15.94 18.97 -6.41
C LYS A 100 -16.77 18.21 -7.43
N ASN A 101 -16.46 18.38 -8.72
CA ASN A 101 -17.22 17.80 -9.84
C ASN A 101 -16.84 16.35 -10.13
N ASN A 102 -15.79 15.81 -9.52
CA ASN A 102 -15.39 14.41 -9.72
C ASN A 102 -16.21 13.48 -8.82
N ALA A 103 -17.19 12.78 -9.41
CA ALA A 103 -18.06 11.84 -8.70
C ALA A 103 -17.33 10.59 -8.18
N GLU A 104 -16.15 10.24 -8.73
CA GLU A 104 -15.39 9.08 -8.29
C GLU A 104 -14.61 9.32 -6.98
N ILE A 105 -14.41 10.60 -6.62
CA ILE A 105 -13.68 10.97 -5.42
C ILE A 105 -14.64 11.02 -4.23
N LYS A 106 -14.41 10.14 -3.23
CA LYS A 106 -15.17 10.14 -1.99
C LYS A 106 -15.00 11.44 -1.21
N SER A 107 -16.04 11.86 -0.44
CA SER A 107 -16.03 13.09 0.35
C SER A 107 -14.80 13.23 1.24
N ARG A 108 -14.45 12.18 1.98
CA ARG A 108 -13.25 12.14 2.83
C ARG A 108 -11.94 12.35 2.06
N THR A 109 -11.87 11.95 0.81
CA THR A 109 -10.69 12.18 -0.03
C THR A 109 -10.61 13.63 -0.47
N ARG A 110 -11.77 14.29 -0.72
CA ARG A 110 -11.83 15.73 -0.99
C ARG A 110 -11.35 16.54 0.22
N ASP A 111 -11.87 16.22 1.42
CA ASP A 111 -11.43 16.87 2.68
C ASP A 111 -9.92 16.69 2.89
N TYR A 112 -9.39 15.52 2.56
CA TYR A 112 -7.95 15.27 2.65
C TYR A 112 -7.16 16.15 1.68
N TYR A 113 -7.62 16.34 0.45
CA TYR A 113 -6.95 17.24 -0.51
C TYR A 113 -7.04 18.70 -0.07
N GLU A 114 -8.18 19.16 0.49
CA GLU A 114 -8.27 20.50 1.07
C GLU A 114 -7.26 20.71 2.21
N GLN A 115 -7.14 19.76 3.13
CA GLN A 115 -6.10 19.82 4.17
C GLN A 115 -4.68 19.88 3.60
N ARG A 116 -4.41 19.26 2.45
CA ARG A 116 -3.09 19.34 1.78
C ARG A 116 -2.91 20.67 1.07
N ILE A 117 -3.97 21.25 0.52
CA ILE A 117 -3.99 22.63 0.00
C ILE A 117 -3.64 23.62 1.11
N ASP A 118 -4.30 23.53 2.26
CA ASP A 118 -4.01 24.40 3.41
C ASP A 118 -2.55 24.25 3.88
N ALA A 119 -2.05 23.02 3.94
CA ALA A 119 -0.66 22.75 4.27
C ALA A 119 0.32 23.34 3.25
N LEU A 120 -0.02 23.32 1.95
CA LEU A 120 0.76 23.94 0.89
C LEU A 120 0.83 25.46 1.08
N LEU A 121 -0.33 26.11 1.21
CA LEU A 121 -0.44 27.56 1.36
C LEU A 121 0.25 28.05 2.63
N LYS A 122 0.10 27.31 3.74
CA LYS A 122 0.80 27.61 5.00
C LYS A 122 2.31 27.48 4.88
N SER A 123 2.80 26.47 4.12
CA SER A 123 4.23 26.23 3.94
C SER A 123 4.88 27.10 2.87
N TRP A 124 4.08 27.72 2.00
CA TRP A 124 4.52 28.67 0.98
C TRP A 124 3.67 29.95 1.02
N PRO A 125 3.95 30.85 1.98
CA PRO A 125 3.23 32.11 2.10
C PRO A 125 3.31 32.93 0.81
N GLY A 126 2.19 33.53 0.41
CA GLY A 126 2.11 34.37 -0.79
C GLY A 126 1.95 33.60 -2.12
N LEU A 127 1.99 32.27 -2.11
CA LEU A 127 1.90 31.44 -3.32
C LEU A 127 0.68 31.79 -4.19
N ASN A 128 -0.49 32.03 -3.57
CA ASN A 128 -1.73 32.35 -4.29
C ASN A 128 -1.63 33.56 -5.22
N GLY A 129 -0.82 34.57 -4.84
CA GLY A 129 -0.65 35.79 -5.62
C GLY A 129 0.43 35.71 -6.71
N ILE A 130 1.22 34.64 -6.74
CA ILE A 130 2.32 34.49 -7.70
C ILE A 130 1.75 34.10 -9.05
N ASN A 131 2.18 34.77 -10.12
CA ASN A 131 1.88 34.34 -11.48
C ASN A 131 2.57 32.97 -11.71
N VAL A 132 1.78 31.96 -12.14
CA VAL A 132 2.30 30.58 -12.29
C VAL A 132 3.48 30.47 -13.26
N GLN A 133 3.63 31.41 -14.19
CA GLN A 133 4.77 31.47 -15.11
C GLN A 133 6.08 31.92 -14.45
N GLU A 134 5.99 32.58 -13.31
CA GLU A 134 7.12 33.03 -12.50
C GLU A 134 7.60 31.93 -11.54
N ILE A 135 6.79 30.88 -11.30
CA ILE A 135 7.18 29.76 -10.45
C ILE A 135 8.20 28.88 -11.18
N SER A 136 9.44 28.98 -10.77
CA SER A 136 10.53 28.18 -11.33
C SER A 136 10.72 26.84 -10.61
N ALA A 137 11.48 25.94 -11.21
CA ALA A 137 11.90 24.70 -10.55
C ALA A 137 12.74 24.98 -9.27
N GLN A 138 13.55 26.04 -9.27
CA GLN A 138 14.33 26.45 -8.11
C GLN A 138 13.44 26.90 -6.96
N ASP A 139 12.34 27.61 -7.21
CA ASP A 139 11.39 28.01 -6.19
C ASP A 139 10.71 26.79 -5.57
N CYS A 140 10.33 25.79 -6.40
CA CYS A 140 9.77 24.53 -5.92
C CYS A 140 10.79 23.74 -5.07
N GLU A 141 12.05 23.69 -5.45
CA GLU A 141 13.13 23.05 -4.69
C GLU A 141 13.42 23.80 -3.38
N ALA A 142 13.44 25.13 -3.40
CA ALA A 142 13.59 25.97 -2.23
C ALA A 142 12.41 25.79 -1.23
N TRP A 143 11.18 25.71 -1.73
CA TRP A 143 10.03 25.35 -0.90
C TRP A 143 10.18 23.96 -0.29
N ALA A 144 10.58 22.97 -1.09
CA ALA A 144 10.76 21.59 -0.64
C ALA A 144 11.82 21.48 0.47
N GLY A 145 12.91 22.27 0.40
CA GLY A 145 13.94 22.34 1.43
C GLY A 145 13.44 22.91 2.76
N ARG A 146 12.50 23.87 2.70
CA ARG A 146 11.95 24.55 3.89
C ARG A 146 10.74 23.82 4.49
N PHE A 147 10.14 22.87 3.77
CA PHE A 147 8.93 22.18 4.22
C PHE A 147 9.17 21.38 5.51
N LYS A 148 8.48 21.76 6.58
CA LYS A 148 8.51 21.05 7.87
C LYS A 148 7.37 20.05 7.93
N GLY A 149 7.66 18.80 8.24
CA GLY A 149 6.67 17.73 8.36
C GLY A 149 7.22 16.36 7.95
N SER A 150 6.40 15.33 8.13
CA SER A 150 6.76 13.96 7.76
C SER A 150 6.95 13.81 6.25
N ALA A 151 7.73 12.80 5.83
CA ALA A 151 7.92 12.48 4.41
C ALA A 151 6.57 12.22 3.69
N THR A 152 5.62 11.59 4.36
CA THR A 152 4.27 11.36 3.81
C THR A 152 3.50 12.67 3.63
N ALA A 153 3.51 13.55 4.63
CA ALA A 153 2.86 14.86 4.53
C ALA A 153 3.47 15.70 3.40
N PHE A 154 4.79 15.74 3.30
CA PHE A 154 5.50 16.40 2.21
C PHE A 154 5.10 15.85 0.85
N ASN A 155 5.18 14.52 0.66
CA ASN A 155 4.89 13.88 -0.62
C ASN A 155 3.46 14.13 -1.11
N ASN A 156 2.50 14.19 -0.18
CA ASN A 156 1.09 14.43 -0.52
C ASN A 156 0.82 15.92 -0.78
N THR A 157 1.52 16.83 -0.09
CA THR A 157 1.46 18.27 -0.39
C THR A 157 2.13 18.59 -1.73
N LEU A 158 3.28 17.96 -2.04
CA LEU A 158 3.93 18.04 -3.34
C LEU A 158 3.02 17.55 -4.47
N LEU A 159 2.24 16.48 -4.22
CA LEU A 159 1.27 15.96 -5.20
C LEU A 159 0.21 17.01 -5.54
N VAL A 160 -0.32 17.72 -4.55
CA VAL A 160 -1.29 18.80 -4.76
C VAL A 160 -0.67 19.94 -5.57
N LEU A 161 0.55 20.39 -5.21
CA LEU A 161 1.27 21.39 -5.98
C LEU A 161 1.39 21.00 -7.46
N ARG A 162 1.74 19.73 -7.73
CA ARG A 162 1.83 19.19 -9.09
C ARG A 162 0.49 19.22 -9.80
N PHE A 163 -0.59 18.81 -9.16
CA PHE A 163 -1.92 18.80 -9.77
C PHE A 163 -2.41 20.20 -10.15
N VAL A 164 -2.17 21.20 -9.29
CA VAL A 164 -2.54 22.59 -9.62
C VAL A 164 -1.72 23.10 -10.81
N LEU A 165 -0.42 22.83 -10.85
CA LEU A 165 0.42 23.24 -11.97
C LEU A 165 0.15 22.44 -13.26
N ASP A 166 -0.32 21.18 -13.16
CA ASP A 166 -0.78 20.40 -14.33
C ASP A 166 -2.04 21.02 -14.96
N ILE A 167 -2.95 21.58 -14.15
CA ILE A 167 -4.09 22.37 -14.68
C ILE A 167 -3.61 23.58 -15.48
N CYS A 168 -2.56 24.26 -15.01
CA CYS A 168 -1.97 25.37 -15.77
C CYS A 168 -1.40 24.91 -17.12
N MET A 169 -0.84 23.70 -17.17
CA MET A 169 -0.36 23.11 -18.43
C MET A 169 -1.54 22.76 -19.37
N GLU A 170 -2.60 22.15 -18.85
CA GLU A 170 -3.81 21.80 -19.61
C GLU A 170 -4.47 23.04 -20.21
N ASN A 171 -4.49 24.14 -19.45
CA ASN A 171 -5.01 25.45 -19.92
C ASN A 171 -4.03 26.23 -20.80
N GLY A 172 -2.87 25.66 -21.11
CA GLY A 172 -1.88 26.28 -21.99
C GLY A 172 -1.12 27.46 -21.37
N VAL A 173 -1.21 27.66 -20.05
CA VAL A 173 -0.50 28.75 -19.32
C VAL A 173 0.93 28.36 -19.03
N LEU A 174 1.20 27.09 -18.73
CA LEU A 174 2.55 26.55 -18.53
C LEU A 174 2.91 25.56 -19.64
N TYR A 175 4.19 25.49 -19.96
CA TYR A 175 4.74 24.51 -20.88
C TYR A 175 5.15 23.21 -20.19
N GLU A 176 5.77 23.32 -19.03
CA GLU A 176 6.18 22.18 -18.18
C GLU A 176 5.83 22.47 -16.72
N ASN A 177 5.61 21.42 -15.97
CA ASN A 177 5.34 21.56 -14.53
C ASN A 177 6.68 21.64 -13.76
N PRO A 178 7.02 22.82 -13.18
CA PRO A 178 8.29 23.00 -12.48
C PRO A 178 8.42 22.13 -11.23
N ALA A 179 7.30 21.73 -10.60
CA ALA A 179 7.31 20.90 -9.41
C ALA A 179 7.70 19.42 -9.71
N LEU A 180 7.79 19.01 -10.97
CA LEU A 180 8.28 17.67 -11.34
C LEU A 180 9.77 17.47 -11.04
N ARG A 181 10.55 18.56 -10.94
CA ARG A 181 11.97 18.51 -10.56
C ARG A 181 12.17 18.14 -9.10
N VAL A 182 11.21 18.44 -8.24
CA VAL A 182 11.28 18.10 -6.81
C VAL A 182 11.10 16.61 -6.62
N SER A 183 12.06 15.93 -6.01
CA SER A 183 11.97 14.51 -5.69
C SER A 183 11.09 14.26 -4.47
N ARG A 184 10.39 13.13 -4.47
CA ARG A 184 9.65 12.65 -3.29
C ARG A 184 10.63 12.23 -2.18
N ARG A 185 10.26 12.47 -0.94
CA ARG A 185 11.02 11.99 0.22
C ARG A 185 10.76 10.50 0.46
N THR A 186 11.80 9.75 0.82
CA THR A 186 11.66 8.33 1.19
C THR A 186 10.85 8.22 2.47
N VAL A 187 9.78 7.42 2.42
CA VAL A 187 8.96 7.09 3.59
C VAL A 187 9.51 5.81 4.21
N LYS A 188 10.04 5.92 5.44
CA LYS A 188 10.46 4.74 6.19
C LYS A 188 9.21 3.96 6.62
N PRO A 189 9.20 2.63 6.48
CA PRO A 189 8.13 1.80 7.03
C PRO A 189 8.01 2.03 8.54
N LYS A 190 6.78 2.08 9.06
CA LYS A 190 6.54 2.09 10.51
C LYS A 190 6.84 0.68 11.02
N GLU A 191 7.71 0.57 12.01
CA GLU A 191 7.84 -0.66 12.77
C GLU A 191 6.55 -0.95 13.53
N LEU A 192 6.10 -2.19 13.42
CA LEU A 192 4.85 -2.61 14.00
C LEU A 192 5.13 -3.24 15.37
N HIS A 193 4.83 -2.50 16.42
CA HIS A 193 4.91 -2.98 17.80
C HIS A 193 3.50 -3.28 18.30
N LEU A 194 3.15 -4.55 18.34
CA LEU A 194 1.82 -5.02 18.77
C LEU A 194 1.90 -5.59 20.18
N PRO A 195 0.86 -5.42 20.99
CA PRO A 195 0.79 -6.02 22.32
C PRO A 195 0.68 -7.56 22.21
N ASP A 196 1.28 -8.27 23.13
CA ASP A 196 0.99 -9.69 23.37
C ASP A 196 -0.40 -9.87 24.00
N ASN A 197 -0.77 -11.11 24.34
CA ASN A 197 -2.11 -11.41 24.86
C ASN A 197 -2.35 -10.75 26.22
N ASP A 198 -1.37 -10.80 27.11
CA ASP A 198 -1.49 -10.26 28.46
C ASP A 198 -1.49 -8.73 28.45
N GLN A 199 -0.64 -8.14 27.62
CA GLN A 199 -0.61 -6.70 27.38
C GLN A 199 -1.93 -6.19 26.77
N PHE A 200 -2.49 -6.93 25.81
CA PHE A 200 -3.78 -6.58 25.22
C PHE A 200 -4.92 -6.68 26.24
N ALA A 201 -4.97 -7.75 27.03
CA ALA A 201 -5.98 -7.91 28.07
C ALA A 201 -5.88 -6.78 29.12
N THR A 202 -4.67 -6.45 29.57
CA THR A 202 -4.40 -5.36 30.51
C THR A 202 -4.77 -4.00 29.91
N LEU A 203 -4.46 -3.76 28.63
CA LEU A 203 -4.82 -2.53 27.91
C LEU A 203 -6.33 -2.33 27.88
N VAL A 204 -7.09 -3.36 27.50
CA VAL A 204 -8.55 -3.31 27.44
C VAL A 204 -9.16 -3.12 28.82
N ALA A 205 -8.67 -3.83 29.84
CA ALA A 205 -9.11 -3.64 31.22
C ALA A 205 -8.83 -2.22 31.74
N THR A 206 -7.67 -1.65 31.39
CA THR A 206 -7.32 -0.27 31.76
C THR A 206 -8.29 0.74 31.13
N VAL A 207 -8.71 0.55 29.86
CA VAL A 207 -9.71 1.40 29.22
C VAL A 207 -11.07 1.21 29.87
N GLU A 208 -11.46 -0.02 30.16
CA GLU A 208 -12.77 -0.37 30.74
C GLU A 208 -12.94 0.26 32.13
N GLN A 209 -11.88 0.24 32.95
CA GLN A 209 -11.84 0.75 34.33
C GLN A 209 -11.55 2.25 34.42
N ALA A 210 -11.41 2.97 33.34
CA ALA A 210 -11.06 4.40 33.33
C ALA A 210 -12.13 5.31 33.94
N GLY A 211 -13.34 4.80 34.26
CA GLY A 211 -14.41 5.52 34.97
C GLY A 211 -15.18 6.54 34.11
N GLY A 212 -14.80 6.73 32.86
CA GLY A 212 -15.53 7.63 31.94
C GLY A 212 -16.86 7.02 31.47
N ARG A 213 -17.84 7.87 31.12
CA ARG A 213 -19.17 7.47 30.64
C ARG A 213 -19.14 6.37 29.57
N PHE A 214 -18.15 6.42 28.68
CA PHE A 214 -18.05 5.49 27.52
C PHE A 214 -16.87 4.50 27.66
N SER A 215 -16.27 4.37 28.85
CA SER A 215 -15.09 3.50 29.05
C SER A 215 -15.36 2.05 28.64
N LYS A 216 -16.52 1.50 29.04
CA LYS A 216 -16.94 0.14 28.66
C LYS A 216 -17.16 0.02 27.15
N ASP A 217 -17.89 0.98 26.57
CA ASP A 217 -18.16 1.00 25.11
C ASP A 217 -16.84 1.12 24.31
N CYS A 218 -15.86 1.91 24.80
CA CYS A 218 -14.52 2.00 24.21
C CYS A 218 -13.76 0.67 24.29
N ALA A 219 -13.78 0.01 25.44
CA ALA A 219 -13.15 -1.30 25.62
C ALA A 219 -13.78 -2.35 24.68
N ASP A 220 -15.10 -2.31 24.50
CA ASP A 220 -15.82 -3.18 23.58
C ASP A 220 -15.47 -2.90 22.12
N LEU A 221 -15.29 -1.63 21.73
CA LEU A 221 -14.80 -1.27 20.40
C LEU A 221 -13.38 -1.79 20.16
N LEU A 222 -12.48 -1.72 21.16
CA LEU A 222 -11.13 -2.27 21.03
C LEU A 222 -11.18 -3.79 20.82
N ARG A 223 -12.00 -4.51 21.60
CA ARG A 223 -12.22 -5.97 21.43
C ARG A 223 -12.78 -6.26 20.02
N PHE A 224 -13.80 -5.55 19.60
CA PHE A 224 -14.48 -5.76 18.33
C PHE A 224 -13.52 -5.56 17.13
N LEU A 225 -12.71 -4.51 17.16
CA LEU A 225 -11.70 -4.26 16.12
C LEU A 225 -10.61 -5.33 16.10
N SER A 226 -10.15 -5.76 17.28
CA SER A 226 -9.09 -6.76 17.41
C SER A 226 -9.54 -8.18 17.10
N PHE A 227 -10.80 -8.52 17.35
CA PHE A 227 -11.33 -9.87 17.10
C PHE A 227 -11.90 -10.05 15.69
N GLY A 228 -12.19 -8.95 14.96
CA GLY A 228 -12.74 -9.02 13.61
C GLY A 228 -11.83 -8.46 12.52
N GLY A 229 -10.76 -7.77 12.89
CA GLY A 229 -9.84 -7.15 11.94
C GLY A 229 -10.48 -6.11 11.04
N PHE A 230 -11.56 -5.46 11.47
CA PHE A 230 -12.28 -4.44 10.70
C PHE A 230 -11.46 -3.15 10.60
N ARG A 231 -11.68 -2.39 9.51
CA ARG A 231 -11.30 -0.98 9.52
C ARG A 231 -12.27 -0.21 10.38
N LEU A 232 -11.80 0.80 11.10
CA LEU A 232 -12.67 1.62 11.96
C LEU A 232 -13.90 2.16 11.20
N GLY A 233 -13.70 2.64 9.97
CA GLY A 233 -14.81 3.11 9.12
C GLY A 233 -15.80 2.04 8.71
N GLU A 234 -15.40 0.76 8.67
CA GLU A 234 -16.31 -0.37 8.44
C GLU A 234 -17.05 -0.77 9.71
N ALA A 235 -16.34 -0.83 10.84
CA ALA A 235 -16.90 -1.21 12.14
C ALA A 235 -18.06 -0.29 12.58
N LYS A 236 -17.99 1.00 12.27
CA LYS A 236 -19.03 1.99 12.55
C LYS A 236 -20.40 1.66 11.93
N HIS A 237 -20.40 0.90 10.84
CA HIS A 237 -21.61 0.62 10.05
C HIS A 237 -22.12 -0.80 10.21
N ILE A 238 -21.41 -1.69 10.94
CA ILE A 238 -21.90 -3.04 11.21
C ILE A 238 -23.12 -2.97 12.14
N ALA A 239 -24.24 -3.53 11.66
CA ALA A 239 -25.49 -3.63 12.39
C ALA A 239 -25.74 -5.08 12.86
N TRP A 240 -26.71 -5.28 13.74
CA TRP A 240 -27.04 -6.62 14.24
C TRP A 240 -27.46 -7.59 13.15
N LYS A 241 -28.14 -7.12 12.10
CA LYS A 241 -28.49 -7.92 10.91
C LYS A 241 -27.28 -8.46 10.13
N ASP A 242 -26.10 -7.84 10.31
CA ASP A 242 -24.87 -8.29 9.67
C ASP A 242 -24.15 -9.39 10.47
N CYS A 243 -24.63 -9.70 11.68
CA CYS A 243 -24.08 -10.72 12.57
C CYS A 243 -24.88 -12.01 12.47
N ASP A 244 -24.42 -12.95 11.64
CA ASP A 244 -25.07 -14.25 11.48
C ASP A 244 -24.52 -15.27 12.49
N PHE A 245 -25.20 -15.43 13.63
CA PHE A 245 -24.80 -16.37 14.68
C PHE A 245 -24.95 -17.84 14.28
N LYS A 246 -25.79 -18.16 13.27
CA LYS A 246 -25.97 -19.54 12.80
C LYS A 246 -24.80 -19.97 11.91
N ARG A 247 -24.34 -19.06 11.06
CA ARG A 247 -23.19 -19.28 10.16
C ARG A 247 -21.87 -18.89 10.81
N GLU A 248 -21.93 -18.27 11.97
CA GLU A 248 -20.76 -17.74 12.69
C GLU A 248 -19.95 -16.75 11.84
N GLU A 249 -20.64 -15.85 11.14
CA GLU A 249 -20.02 -14.88 10.23
C GLU A 249 -20.54 -13.47 10.48
N ILE A 250 -19.68 -12.48 10.24
CA ILE A 250 -20.04 -11.06 10.19
C ILE A 250 -19.90 -10.58 8.74
N VAL A 251 -20.97 -9.98 8.21
CA VAL A 251 -21.00 -9.39 6.87
C VAL A 251 -20.51 -7.94 6.93
N VAL A 252 -19.41 -7.64 6.29
CA VAL A 252 -18.85 -6.28 6.25
C VAL A 252 -19.24 -5.61 4.94
N ARG A 253 -20.23 -4.70 5.01
CA ARG A 253 -20.76 -3.94 3.85
C ARG A 253 -20.11 -2.57 3.69
N GLY A 254 -19.57 -2.00 4.77
CA GLY A 254 -19.00 -0.66 4.82
C GLY A 254 -20.06 0.43 5.00
N ASP A 255 -19.72 1.63 4.55
CA ASP A 255 -20.63 2.77 4.60
C ASP A 255 -21.84 2.54 3.70
N PRO A 256 -23.09 2.86 4.12
CA PRO A 256 -24.30 2.67 3.31
C PRO A 256 -24.27 3.40 1.96
N GLU A 257 -23.66 4.60 1.91
CA GLU A 257 -23.59 5.43 0.70
C GLU A 257 -22.31 5.17 -0.10
N GLU A 258 -21.16 5.09 0.59
CA GLU A 258 -19.84 4.97 -0.02
C GLU A 258 -19.32 3.53 -0.10
N GLY A 259 -19.95 2.58 0.58
CA GLY A 259 -19.51 1.18 0.64
C GLY A 259 -18.20 0.97 1.43
N THR A 260 -17.51 -0.13 1.16
CA THR A 260 -16.17 -0.37 1.70
C THR A 260 -15.11 0.42 0.92
N LYS A 261 -13.92 0.60 1.50
CA LYS A 261 -12.78 1.23 0.79
C LYS A 261 -12.48 0.59 -0.57
N ASN A 262 -12.78 -0.69 -0.72
CA ASN A 262 -12.51 -1.47 -1.93
C ASN A 262 -13.80 -1.83 -2.71
N SER A 263 -14.94 -1.27 -2.33
CA SER A 263 -16.27 -1.54 -2.91
C SER A 263 -16.64 -3.04 -2.94
N GLN A 264 -16.17 -3.81 -1.95
CA GLN A 264 -16.44 -5.25 -1.83
C GLN A 264 -17.07 -5.58 -0.49
N ILE A 265 -18.17 -6.30 -0.54
CA ILE A 265 -18.77 -6.95 0.63
C ILE A 265 -17.95 -8.19 0.93
N ARG A 266 -17.63 -8.41 2.19
CA ARG A 266 -16.92 -9.63 2.63
C ARG A 266 -17.54 -10.22 3.88
N ARG A 267 -17.26 -11.48 4.12
CA ARG A 267 -17.64 -12.22 5.31
C ARG A 267 -16.40 -12.49 6.15
N VAL A 268 -16.50 -12.24 7.44
CA VAL A 268 -15.43 -12.49 8.41
C VAL A 268 -15.98 -13.50 9.40
N PRO A 269 -15.36 -14.68 9.58
CA PRO A 269 -15.82 -15.66 10.56
C PRO A 269 -15.70 -15.12 11.98
N MET A 270 -16.64 -15.49 12.84
CA MET A 270 -16.60 -15.17 14.26
C MET A 270 -15.65 -16.14 14.95
N ILE A 271 -14.53 -15.64 15.44
CA ILE A 271 -13.71 -16.39 16.41
C ILE A 271 -14.46 -16.46 17.75
N GLY A 272 -14.07 -17.40 18.62
CA GLY A 272 -14.75 -17.62 19.90
C GLY A 272 -14.94 -16.35 20.73
N GLU A 273 -13.90 -15.53 20.83
CA GLU A 273 -13.91 -14.26 21.58
C GLU A 273 -14.86 -13.22 20.95
N MET A 274 -14.96 -13.19 19.61
CA MET A 274 -15.91 -12.33 18.93
C MET A 274 -17.35 -12.75 19.21
N ARG A 275 -17.64 -14.04 19.16
CA ARG A 275 -18.95 -14.59 19.48
C ARG A 275 -19.37 -14.23 20.90
N GLN A 276 -18.52 -14.49 21.89
CA GLN A 276 -18.77 -14.14 23.29
C GLN A 276 -19.02 -12.65 23.48
N LEU A 277 -18.23 -11.80 22.83
CA LEU A 277 -18.41 -10.34 22.84
C LEU A 277 -19.81 -9.95 22.33
N LEU A 278 -20.21 -10.48 21.16
CA LEU A 278 -21.49 -10.15 20.53
C LEU A 278 -22.67 -10.68 21.35
N GLU A 279 -22.60 -11.89 21.88
CA GLU A 279 -23.63 -12.46 22.76
C GLU A 279 -23.82 -11.60 24.01
N ARG A 280 -22.73 -11.18 24.66
CA ARG A 280 -22.76 -10.29 25.83
C ARG A 280 -23.37 -8.92 25.49
N LEU A 281 -22.96 -8.32 24.37
CA LEU A 281 -23.50 -7.04 23.93
C LEU A 281 -24.98 -7.12 23.57
N LYS A 282 -25.41 -8.22 22.92
CA LYS A 282 -26.83 -8.46 22.57
C LYS A 282 -27.65 -8.62 23.83
N ALA A 283 -27.20 -9.42 24.79
CA ALA A 283 -27.85 -9.59 26.07
C ALA A 283 -27.99 -8.27 26.87
N ALA A 284 -26.93 -7.44 26.86
CA ALA A 284 -26.95 -6.15 27.53
C ALA A 284 -27.87 -5.12 26.84
N ALA A 285 -28.07 -5.24 25.55
CA ALA A 285 -28.98 -4.37 24.77
C ALA A 285 -30.44 -4.81 24.82
N GLY A 286 -30.76 -6.02 25.33
CA GLY A 286 -32.06 -6.66 25.25
C GLY A 286 -32.24 -7.24 23.84
N GLU A 287 -33.43 -7.07 23.25
CA GLU A 287 -33.69 -7.44 21.85
C GLU A 287 -33.44 -6.24 20.94
N PRO A 288 -32.17 -6.01 20.51
CA PRO A 288 -31.85 -4.85 19.70
C PRO A 288 -32.47 -4.95 18.30
N ASP A 289 -32.88 -3.80 17.76
CA ASP A 289 -33.31 -3.71 16.37
C ASP A 289 -32.23 -4.26 15.44
N SER A 290 -32.61 -4.99 14.41
CA SER A 290 -31.72 -5.58 13.42
C SER A 290 -30.86 -4.54 12.70
N ASP A 291 -31.35 -3.32 12.51
CA ASP A 291 -30.66 -2.21 11.87
C ASP A 291 -29.83 -1.37 12.85
N ALA A 292 -29.99 -1.59 14.16
CA ALA A 292 -29.19 -0.92 15.15
C ALA A 292 -27.71 -1.31 15.03
N LYS A 293 -26.83 -0.33 15.24
CA LYS A 293 -25.38 -0.54 15.20
C LYS A 293 -24.91 -1.38 16.38
N VAL A 294 -23.98 -2.31 16.11
CA VAL A 294 -23.40 -3.16 17.17
C VAL A 294 -22.59 -2.32 18.16
N MET A 295 -21.78 -1.36 17.67
CA MET A 295 -20.95 -0.51 18.51
C MET A 295 -21.62 0.84 18.82
N ARG A 296 -21.70 1.20 20.11
CA ARG A 296 -22.29 2.47 20.59
C ARG A 296 -21.36 3.67 20.37
N VAL A 297 -20.05 3.45 20.40
CA VAL A 297 -19.04 4.46 20.12
C VAL A 297 -18.40 4.24 18.75
N GLN A 298 -18.07 5.32 18.07
CA GLN A 298 -17.55 5.27 16.71
C GLN A 298 -16.02 5.33 16.64
N GLU A 299 -15.38 5.76 17.74
CA GLU A 299 -13.92 5.81 17.85
C GLU A 299 -13.53 5.90 19.35
N CYS A 300 -12.30 5.53 19.69
CA CYS A 300 -11.80 5.57 21.06
C CYS A 300 -10.29 5.87 21.12
N GLN A 301 -9.74 6.62 20.15
CA GLN A 301 -8.31 6.87 20.06
C GLN A 301 -7.76 7.58 21.30
N GLN A 302 -8.52 8.49 21.89
CA GLN A 302 -8.08 9.17 23.11
C GLN A 302 -7.97 8.20 24.30
N ALA A 303 -8.97 7.33 24.50
CA ALA A 303 -8.93 6.30 25.54
C ALA A 303 -7.75 5.35 25.33
N LEU A 304 -7.53 4.93 24.07
CA LEU A 304 -6.40 4.08 23.68
C LEU A 304 -5.05 4.76 24.00
N ASN A 305 -4.89 6.04 23.63
CA ASN A 305 -3.68 6.81 23.92
C ASN A 305 -3.41 6.94 25.42
N THR A 306 -4.45 7.24 26.20
CA THR A 306 -4.32 7.36 27.66
C THR A 306 -3.89 6.02 28.29
N ALA A 307 -4.51 4.91 27.86
CA ALA A 307 -4.18 3.59 28.37
C ALA A 307 -2.78 3.12 27.96
N THR A 308 -2.37 3.33 26.70
CA THR A 308 -1.01 2.98 26.26
C THR A 308 0.05 3.79 26.99
N THR A 309 -0.18 5.08 27.23
CA THR A 309 0.72 5.93 28.02
C THR A 309 0.81 5.43 29.47
N LYS A 310 -0.32 5.10 30.11
CA LYS A 310 -0.36 4.59 31.49
C LYS A 310 0.39 3.27 31.65
N LEU A 311 0.33 2.41 30.63
CA LEU A 311 0.96 1.08 30.62
C LEU A 311 2.37 1.10 30.04
N ASN A 312 2.91 2.26 29.69
CA ASN A 312 4.20 2.41 28.99
C ASN A 312 4.31 1.53 27.75
N LEU A 313 3.21 1.35 27.02
CA LEU A 313 3.15 0.64 25.75
C LEU A 313 3.42 1.61 24.59
N PRO A 314 3.93 1.12 23.45
CA PRO A 314 4.04 1.90 22.23
C PRO A 314 2.69 2.48 21.81
N HIS A 315 2.71 3.64 21.15
CA HIS A 315 1.49 4.26 20.62
C HIS A 315 0.78 3.33 19.64
N LEU A 316 -0.48 3.02 19.93
CA LEU A 316 -1.35 2.19 19.12
C LEU A 316 -2.46 3.04 18.48
N THR A 317 -2.84 2.65 17.27
CA THR A 317 -3.99 3.20 16.57
C THR A 317 -5.05 2.12 16.36
N HIS A 318 -6.28 2.49 16.01
CA HIS A 318 -7.29 1.51 15.62
C HIS A 318 -6.83 0.61 14.45
N HIS A 319 -5.93 1.10 13.59
CA HIS A 319 -5.39 0.29 12.50
C HIS A 319 -4.40 -0.76 13.00
N ASP A 320 -3.67 -0.48 14.08
CA ASP A 320 -2.76 -1.44 14.70
C ASP A 320 -3.55 -2.62 15.35
N LEU A 321 -4.81 -2.40 15.79
CA LEU A 321 -5.68 -3.49 16.26
C LEU A 321 -6.07 -4.46 15.12
N ARG A 322 -6.25 -3.94 13.92
CA ARG A 322 -6.45 -4.79 12.74
C ARG A 322 -5.17 -5.55 12.37
N HIS A 323 -4.01 -4.95 12.56
CA HIS A 323 -2.73 -5.65 12.44
C HIS A 323 -2.60 -6.75 13.51
N LEU A 324 -3.05 -6.49 14.73
CA LEU A 324 -3.08 -7.48 15.80
C LEU A 324 -3.93 -8.71 15.42
N PHE A 325 -5.15 -8.51 14.90
CA PHE A 325 -5.98 -9.59 14.37
C PHE A 325 -5.24 -10.44 13.34
N ALA A 326 -4.64 -9.78 12.32
CA ALA A 326 -3.93 -10.48 11.26
C ALA A 326 -2.74 -11.29 11.81
N THR A 327 -1.97 -10.69 12.72
CA THR A 327 -0.84 -11.35 13.38
C THR A 327 -1.29 -12.59 14.14
N ARG A 328 -2.35 -12.47 14.96
CA ARG A 328 -2.88 -13.61 15.73
C ARG A 328 -3.41 -14.73 14.85
N CYS A 329 -4.12 -14.40 13.76
CA CYS A 329 -4.58 -15.40 12.80
C CYS A 329 -3.39 -16.18 12.20
N ILE A 330 -2.33 -15.48 11.79
CA ILE A 330 -1.16 -16.09 11.18
C ILE A 330 -0.38 -16.94 12.20
N GLU A 331 -0.20 -16.45 13.42
CA GLU A 331 0.42 -17.19 14.55
C GLU A 331 -0.37 -18.46 14.89
N SER A 332 -1.71 -18.40 14.79
CA SER A 332 -2.60 -19.56 14.97
C SER A 332 -2.63 -20.52 13.76
N GLY A 333 -1.84 -20.26 12.71
CA GLY A 333 -1.70 -21.16 11.57
C GLY A 333 -2.65 -20.88 10.39
N VAL A 334 -3.44 -19.81 10.44
CA VAL A 334 -4.29 -19.41 9.30
C VAL A 334 -3.38 -18.93 8.15
N ASP A 335 -3.64 -19.41 6.94
CA ASP A 335 -2.86 -19.04 5.76
C ASP A 335 -3.06 -17.56 5.38
N ILE A 336 -2.03 -16.93 4.80
CA ILE A 336 -2.05 -15.51 4.46
C ILE A 336 -3.14 -15.15 3.44
N PRO A 337 -3.42 -15.94 2.39
CA PRO A 337 -4.54 -15.68 1.49
C PRO A 337 -5.90 -15.62 2.20
N THR A 338 -6.15 -16.51 3.15
CA THR A 338 -7.38 -16.51 3.94
C THR A 338 -7.46 -15.28 4.84
N VAL A 339 -6.41 -14.94 5.60
CA VAL A 339 -6.36 -13.70 6.39
C VAL A 339 -6.56 -12.47 5.51
N SER A 340 -5.90 -12.42 4.35
CA SER A 340 -6.04 -11.32 3.39
C SER A 340 -7.49 -11.13 2.90
N ARG A 341 -8.21 -12.23 2.66
CA ARG A 341 -9.62 -12.24 2.28
C ARG A 341 -10.51 -11.70 3.41
N TRP A 342 -10.30 -12.13 4.65
CA TRP A 342 -11.02 -11.60 5.82
C TRP A 342 -10.76 -10.12 6.04
N LEU A 343 -9.52 -9.67 5.79
CA LEU A 343 -9.17 -8.27 5.83
C LEU A 343 -9.69 -7.46 4.62
N GLY A 344 -10.09 -8.08 3.52
CA GLY A 344 -10.53 -7.41 2.29
C GLY A 344 -9.37 -6.68 1.58
N HIS A 345 -8.25 -7.38 1.37
CA HIS A 345 -7.17 -6.94 0.50
C HIS A 345 -7.43 -7.45 -0.92
N LYS A 346 -7.26 -6.59 -1.94
CA LYS A 346 -7.49 -6.94 -3.35
C LYS A 346 -6.30 -7.61 -4.03
N ASP A 347 -5.15 -7.59 -3.39
CA ASP A 347 -3.84 -7.99 -3.94
C ASP A 347 -3.48 -9.47 -3.71
N GLY A 348 -4.48 -10.31 -3.42
CA GLY A 348 -4.28 -11.73 -3.20
C GLY A 348 -3.39 -12.07 -1.99
N GLY A 349 -3.11 -11.11 -1.11
CA GLY A 349 -2.27 -11.29 0.07
C GLY A 349 -0.85 -10.73 -0.06
N ALA A 350 -0.50 -10.09 -1.19
CA ALA A 350 0.83 -9.51 -1.37
C ALA A 350 1.17 -8.46 -0.29
N LEU A 351 0.20 -7.60 0.06
CA LEU A 351 0.36 -6.64 1.14
C LEU A 351 0.51 -7.33 2.50
N ALA A 352 -0.33 -8.33 2.78
CA ALA A 352 -0.26 -9.11 4.01
C ALA A 352 1.09 -9.84 4.12
N MET A 353 1.57 -10.44 3.02
CA MET A 353 2.89 -11.08 2.97
C MET A 353 4.02 -10.08 3.27
N LYS A 354 3.96 -8.88 2.70
CA LYS A 354 4.97 -7.83 2.93
C LYS A 354 5.00 -7.37 4.38
N VAL A 355 3.82 -7.24 5.02
CA VAL A 355 3.69 -6.73 6.38
C VAL A 355 3.98 -7.82 7.42
N TYR A 356 3.49 -9.05 7.20
CA TYR A 356 3.52 -10.15 8.17
C TYR A 356 4.45 -11.30 7.80
N GLY A 357 5.11 -11.24 6.65
CA GLY A 357 5.97 -12.33 6.16
C GLY A 357 7.13 -12.68 7.09
N HIS A 358 7.59 -11.71 7.90
CA HIS A 358 8.65 -11.94 8.89
C HIS A 358 8.22 -12.81 10.09
N LEU A 359 6.92 -12.82 10.42
CA LEU A 359 6.35 -13.67 11.48
C LEU A 359 6.42 -15.16 11.13
N ARG A 360 6.62 -15.49 9.86
CA ARG A 360 6.70 -16.87 9.37
C ARG A 360 7.88 -17.68 9.86
N ASN A 361 8.96 -17.09 10.37
CA ASN A 361 10.16 -17.84 10.71
C ASN A 361 9.94 -18.87 11.85
N GLN A 362 9.15 -18.54 12.86
CA GLN A 362 8.78 -19.49 13.91
C GLN A 362 7.74 -20.51 13.42
N HIS A 363 6.72 -20.01 12.72
CA HIS A 363 5.70 -20.84 12.08
C HIS A 363 6.29 -21.76 10.99
N SER A 364 7.26 -21.28 10.21
CA SER A 364 7.96 -22.08 9.20
C SER A 364 8.67 -23.29 9.79
N LYS A 365 9.32 -23.13 10.95
CA LYS A 365 9.95 -24.26 11.67
C LYS A 365 8.91 -25.27 12.15
N ALA A 366 7.80 -24.83 12.70
CA ALA A 366 6.71 -25.70 13.14
C ALA A 366 6.01 -26.42 11.96
N MET A 367 5.87 -25.75 10.81
CA MET A 367 5.31 -26.35 9.61
C MET A 367 6.29 -27.34 8.95
N ALA A 368 7.59 -27.04 8.95
CA ALA A 368 8.60 -27.96 8.43
C ALA A 368 8.58 -29.31 9.17
N GLN A 369 8.28 -29.31 10.47
CA GLN A 369 8.14 -30.54 11.27
C GLN A 369 6.91 -31.38 10.88
N LYS A 370 5.91 -30.80 10.20
CA LYS A 370 4.72 -31.53 9.71
C LYS A 370 4.94 -32.14 8.32
N VAL A 371 6.02 -31.77 7.63
CA VAL A 371 6.33 -32.31 6.31
C VAL A 371 6.97 -33.68 6.48
N SER A 372 6.31 -34.73 5.96
CA SER A 372 6.83 -36.10 5.92
C SER A 372 6.80 -36.59 4.48
N PHE A 373 7.92 -37.17 4.05
CA PHE A 373 8.04 -37.80 2.72
C PHE A 373 7.65 -39.27 2.73
N GLY A 374 7.04 -39.76 3.82
CA GLY A 374 6.60 -41.17 3.90
C GLY A 374 7.75 -42.19 3.88
N VAL A 375 8.98 -41.78 4.22
CA VAL A 375 10.09 -42.71 4.36
C VAL A 375 9.79 -43.56 5.59
N THR A 376 9.25 -44.76 5.35
CA THR A 376 9.16 -45.81 6.36
C THR A 376 10.55 -46.06 6.90
N GLN A 377 10.78 -45.82 8.18
CA GLN A 377 12.01 -46.31 8.81
C GLN A 377 12.11 -47.81 8.52
N PRO A 378 13.27 -48.31 8.10
CA PRO A 378 13.44 -49.74 7.95
C PRO A 378 13.08 -50.39 9.27
N ALA A 379 12.20 -51.39 9.23
CA ALA A 379 11.75 -52.14 10.41
C ALA A 379 12.97 -52.52 11.26
N GLN A 380 12.95 -52.12 12.50
CA GLN A 380 13.97 -52.59 13.47
C GLN A 380 13.96 -54.14 13.43
N PRO A 381 15.13 -54.79 13.33
CA PRO A 381 15.17 -56.23 13.43
C PRO A 381 14.57 -56.65 14.79
N PRO A 382 13.79 -57.75 14.84
CA PRO A 382 13.19 -58.23 16.03
C PRO A 382 14.26 -58.51 17.09
N PRO A 383 13.99 -58.28 18.37
CA PRO A 383 14.97 -58.56 19.43
C PRO A 383 15.38 -60.04 19.46
N PRO A 384 16.61 -60.35 19.74
CA PRO A 384 17.16 -61.69 19.56
C PRO A 384 16.75 -62.72 20.64
N ASN A 385 15.50 -62.73 21.14
CA ASN A 385 14.97 -63.77 22.03
C ASN A 385 13.42 -63.76 22.04
N ALA A 386 12.79 -64.12 20.91
CA ALA A 386 11.36 -64.47 20.91
C ALA A 386 11.26 -66.00 20.73
N VAL A 387 10.99 -66.72 21.78
CA VAL A 387 10.68 -68.13 21.78
C VAL A 387 9.37 -68.35 21.05
N PRO A 388 9.26 -69.30 20.06
CA PRO A 388 8.01 -69.54 19.33
C PRO A 388 6.98 -70.19 20.26
N LYS A 389 5.83 -69.53 20.43
CA LYS A 389 4.65 -70.16 21.04
C LYS A 389 4.05 -71.13 20.00
N GLN A 390 4.00 -72.41 20.39
CA GLN A 390 3.36 -73.50 19.64
C GLN A 390 1.87 -73.23 19.46
N GLY A 391 1.41 -73.55 18.26
CA GLY A 391 0.01 -73.32 17.83
C GLY A 391 -0.99 -74.21 18.55
N SER A 392 -2.19 -73.64 18.77
CA SER A 392 -3.39 -74.37 19.08
C SER A 392 -4.19 -74.57 17.77
N PRO A 393 -4.92 -75.74 17.65
CA PRO A 393 -5.56 -76.17 16.39
C PRO A 393 -6.85 -75.35 16.09
N PRO A 394 -7.32 -75.35 14.82
CA PRO A 394 -8.44 -74.51 14.40
C PRO A 394 -9.79 -75.11 14.83
N ALA A 395 -10.67 -74.28 15.36
CA ALA A 395 -12.07 -74.61 15.64
C ALA A 395 -12.95 -74.45 14.40
N ASN A 396 -13.75 -75.45 14.14
CA ASN A 396 -14.68 -75.62 13.04
C ASN A 396 -15.72 -74.46 12.92
N SER A 397 -15.97 -74.06 11.71
CA SER A 397 -17.11 -73.24 11.31
C SER A 397 -18.38 -74.09 11.13
N PRO A 398 -19.58 -73.65 11.51
CA PRO A 398 -20.79 -74.16 10.95
C PRO A 398 -21.30 -73.25 9.81
N LYS A 399 -21.64 -73.89 8.71
CA LYS A 399 -22.41 -73.36 7.58
C LYS A 399 -23.80 -72.95 8.06
N SER A 400 -24.27 -71.80 7.68
CA SER A 400 -25.69 -71.45 7.74
C SER A 400 -26.25 -71.11 6.37
N THR A 401 -27.24 -71.80 6.05
CA THR A 401 -28.12 -71.93 4.91
C THR A 401 -28.91 -70.62 4.64
N ALA A 402 -29.10 -70.34 3.37
CA ALA A 402 -30.06 -69.35 2.88
C ALA A 402 -31.51 -69.77 3.14
N GLN A 403 -32.39 -68.82 3.34
CA GLN A 403 -33.71 -68.74 2.75
C GLN A 403 -34.53 -67.54 3.34
N LYS A 404 -34.92 -66.69 2.57
CA LYS A 404 -36.07 -66.06 1.91
C LYS A 404 -36.02 -64.56 1.98
#